data_2ae761b3b554c3b9a0951dfec09aabf4
#
_entry.id   2ae761b3b554c3b9a0951dfec09aabf4
#
_cell.length_a   1.000
_cell.length_b   1.000
_cell.length_c   1.000
_cell.angle_alpha   90.00
_cell.angle_beta   90.00
_cell.angle_gamma   90.00
#
_symmetry.space_group_name_H-M   'P 1'
#
loop_
_entity.id
_entity.type
_entity.pdbx_description
1 polymer ?
#
loop_
_entity_poly.entity_id
_entity_poly.type
_entity_poly.pdbx_seq_one_letter_code
_entity_poly.pdbx_strand_id
1 'polypeptide(L)'
;MKLLMLMRKFLTGLLLCGAIVSAYGDVWDEVSHGYADNNGVKIHYATTGTGPLVIMIHGFPDFWYSWRHQMEGLSENFQVVAMDQRGYNLSDQPEGKESYNMEYLVSDVAALIRHFGSDKATIVGHDWGGIVSWQFAFARPEMVENLVILNLPHPNGLARELASNSDQQENSAYARRFIAGSATDPDILFGGPMNSQSLSFWVSDPKAREKYVKAFDNSSFDAMLAYYKQNYPRVSEGNTPPPAPQLDVPLLVFHGLRDTALHSNGLNNTWDWNDSDTTIVSAPDANHFVQQDAADLVTTTLKWWLLSRQ
;
A
#
# COMPACT_ATOMS: atom_id res chain seq x y z
N MET A 1 72.66 13.01 -32.95
CA MET A 1 71.78 13.27 -31.81
C MET A 1 70.50 12.53 -32.10
N LYS A 2 70.38 11.33 -31.55
CA LYS A 2 69.25 10.42 -31.83
C LYS A 2 68.41 10.33 -30.58
N LEU A 3 67.19 10.83 -30.66
CA LEU A 3 66.18 10.73 -29.59
C LEU A 3 65.41 9.42 -29.72
N LEU A 4 65.58 8.52 -28.76
CA LEU A 4 64.91 7.21 -28.74
C LEU A 4 63.48 7.38 -28.19
N MET A 5 62.50 7.11 -29.01
CA MET A 5 61.09 7.03 -28.59
C MET A 5 60.83 5.68 -27.91
N LEU A 6 60.50 5.76 -26.61
CA LEU A 6 60.00 4.59 -25.84
C LEU A 6 58.47 4.57 -25.91
N MET A 7 57.89 3.69 -26.75
CA MET A 7 56.45 3.40 -26.76
C MET A 7 56.11 2.50 -25.55
N ARG A 8 55.47 3.08 -24.54
CA ARG A 8 54.75 2.30 -23.52
C ARG A 8 53.34 1.95 -24.04
N LYS A 9 53.13 0.68 -24.27
CA LYS A 9 51.78 0.12 -24.51
C LYS A 9 50.98 0.15 -23.23
N PHE A 10 49.97 1.04 -23.14
CA PHE A 10 48.95 0.97 -22.14
C PHE A 10 47.92 -0.08 -22.62
N LEU A 11 47.85 -1.21 -21.92
CA LEU A 11 46.84 -2.20 -22.03
C LEU A 11 45.62 -1.68 -21.23
N THR A 12 44.63 -1.07 -21.88
CA THR A 12 43.36 -0.71 -21.29
C THR A 12 42.54 -1.99 -21.15
N GLY A 13 42.54 -2.55 -19.96
CA GLY A 13 41.60 -3.58 -19.57
C GLY A 13 40.20 -2.98 -19.42
N LEU A 14 39.34 -3.22 -20.40
CA LEU A 14 37.90 -2.96 -20.33
C LEU A 14 37.31 -3.96 -19.34
N LEU A 15 37.10 -3.55 -18.07
CA LEU A 15 36.22 -4.30 -17.18
C LEU A 15 34.79 -4.13 -17.73
N LEU A 16 34.30 -5.11 -18.45
CA LEU A 16 32.87 -5.30 -18.64
C LEU A 16 32.29 -5.66 -17.27
N CYS A 17 31.76 -4.66 -16.58
CA CYS A 17 30.83 -4.87 -15.48
C CYS A 17 29.54 -5.36 -16.16
N GLY A 18 29.44 -6.66 -16.36
CA GLY A 18 28.19 -7.31 -16.76
C GLY A 18 27.22 -7.10 -15.62
N ALA A 19 26.27 -6.18 -15.79
CA ALA A 19 25.06 -6.21 -14.99
C ALA A 19 24.43 -7.59 -15.23
N ILE A 20 24.50 -8.46 -14.23
CA ILE A 20 23.68 -9.67 -14.19
C ILE A 20 22.26 -9.14 -14.02
N VAL A 21 21.57 -8.88 -15.12
CA VAL A 21 20.12 -8.77 -15.13
C VAL A 21 19.66 -10.19 -14.79
N SER A 22 19.40 -10.41 -13.53
CA SER A 22 18.70 -11.61 -13.09
C SER A 22 17.37 -11.59 -13.81
N ALA A 23 17.20 -12.50 -14.79
CA ALA A 23 15.92 -12.72 -15.43
C ALA A 23 15.05 -13.48 -14.43
N TYR A 24 14.63 -12.81 -13.35
CA TYR A 24 13.51 -13.28 -12.56
C TYR A 24 12.26 -13.14 -13.43
N GLY A 25 11.44 -14.21 -13.46
CA GLY A 25 10.12 -14.14 -14.06
C GLY A 25 9.29 -13.03 -13.38
N ASP A 26 8.24 -12.58 -14.02
CA ASP A 26 7.30 -11.66 -13.39
C ASP A 26 6.68 -12.38 -12.18
N VAL A 27 6.71 -11.76 -11.01
CA VAL A 27 6.09 -12.31 -9.77
C VAL A 27 4.65 -12.78 -9.99
N TRP A 28 3.98 -12.23 -11.00
CA TRP A 28 2.64 -12.67 -11.44
C TRP A 28 2.55 -14.16 -11.72
N ASP A 29 3.58 -14.72 -12.33
CA ASP A 29 3.62 -16.15 -12.73
C ASP A 29 4.24 -17.03 -11.64
N GLU A 30 4.85 -16.45 -10.61
CA GLU A 30 5.61 -17.15 -9.57
C GLU A 30 4.85 -17.30 -8.25
N VAL A 31 3.79 -16.50 -8.03
CA VAL A 31 3.01 -16.56 -6.79
C VAL A 31 1.99 -17.70 -6.78
N SER A 32 1.69 -18.18 -5.59
CA SER A 32 0.53 -19.04 -5.37
C SER A 32 -0.68 -18.22 -4.97
N HIS A 33 -1.85 -18.58 -5.48
CA HIS A 33 -3.11 -17.93 -5.18
C HIS A 33 -3.99 -18.79 -4.26
N GLY A 34 -4.75 -18.15 -3.38
CA GLY A 34 -5.67 -18.81 -2.48
C GLY A 34 -6.73 -17.88 -1.94
N TYR A 35 -7.56 -18.42 -1.05
CA TYR A 35 -8.65 -17.69 -0.42
C TYR A 35 -8.69 -17.98 1.08
N ALA A 36 -8.80 -16.93 1.89
CA ALA A 36 -9.16 -17.04 3.29
C ALA A 36 -10.67 -16.81 3.44
N ASP A 37 -11.32 -17.60 4.28
CA ASP A 37 -12.75 -17.41 4.58
C ASP A 37 -12.92 -16.51 5.80
N ASN A 38 -13.72 -15.45 5.64
CA ASN A 38 -14.14 -14.60 6.75
C ASN A 38 -15.68 -14.64 6.84
N ASN A 39 -16.18 -15.65 7.57
CA ASN A 39 -17.63 -15.85 7.80
C ASN A 39 -18.43 -15.93 6.49
N GLY A 40 -17.92 -16.66 5.51
CA GLY A 40 -18.55 -16.86 4.21
C GLY A 40 -18.14 -15.84 3.14
N VAL A 41 -17.35 -14.82 3.46
CA VAL A 41 -16.73 -13.91 2.50
C VAL A 41 -15.31 -14.39 2.21
N LYS A 42 -15.04 -14.74 0.95
CA LYS A 42 -13.74 -15.22 0.49
C LYS A 42 -12.85 -14.06 0.14
N ILE A 43 -11.73 -13.96 0.82
CA ILE A 43 -10.69 -12.95 0.59
C ILE A 43 -9.56 -13.61 -0.18
N HIS A 44 -9.38 -13.18 -1.42
CA HIS A 44 -8.31 -13.65 -2.29
C HIS A 44 -6.96 -13.10 -1.82
N TYR A 45 -5.92 -13.91 -2.00
CA TYR A 45 -4.54 -13.50 -1.81
C TYR A 45 -3.59 -14.14 -2.82
N ALA A 46 -2.49 -13.45 -3.09
CA ALA A 46 -1.30 -13.98 -3.73
C ALA A 46 -0.20 -14.12 -2.67
N THR A 47 0.55 -15.23 -2.69
CA THR A 47 1.59 -15.48 -1.69
C THR A 47 2.86 -16.07 -2.30
N THR A 48 3.99 -15.74 -1.70
CA THR A 48 5.32 -16.28 -2.06
C THR A 48 6.22 -16.30 -0.83
N GLY A 49 7.31 -17.09 -0.91
CA GLY A 49 8.29 -17.21 0.16
C GLY A 49 7.81 -18.02 1.36
N THR A 50 8.68 -18.11 2.36
CA THR A 50 8.44 -18.81 3.64
C THR A 50 9.14 -18.05 4.77
N GLY A 51 8.66 -18.21 6.01
CA GLY A 51 9.23 -17.54 7.18
C GLY A 51 8.18 -16.73 7.95
N PRO A 52 8.58 -15.68 8.67
CA PRO A 52 7.65 -14.80 9.38
C PRO A 52 6.63 -14.18 8.44
N LEU A 53 5.37 -14.11 8.87
CA LEU A 53 4.24 -13.68 8.05
C LEU A 53 4.21 -12.16 7.86
N VAL A 54 4.10 -11.73 6.60
CA VAL A 54 3.90 -10.33 6.19
C VAL A 54 2.63 -10.23 5.36
N ILE A 55 1.62 -9.52 5.86
CA ILE A 55 0.37 -9.25 5.15
C ILE A 55 0.43 -7.87 4.52
N MET A 56 0.22 -7.79 3.20
CA MET A 56 0.24 -6.55 2.42
C MET A 56 -1.17 -6.21 1.92
N ILE A 57 -1.62 -5.00 2.22
CA ILE A 57 -2.98 -4.50 2.00
C ILE A 57 -2.90 -3.29 1.07
N HIS A 58 -3.44 -3.42 -0.15
CA HIS A 58 -3.44 -2.36 -1.15
C HIS A 58 -4.46 -1.25 -0.86
N GLY A 59 -4.38 -0.15 -1.60
CA GLY A 59 -5.32 0.97 -1.53
C GLY A 59 -6.26 1.07 -2.71
N PHE A 60 -6.72 2.29 -2.99
CA PHE A 60 -7.56 2.65 -4.13
C PHE A 60 -6.78 3.52 -5.13
N PRO A 61 -6.92 3.29 -6.43
CA PRO A 61 -7.43 2.10 -7.09
C PRO A 61 -6.28 1.12 -7.33
N ASP A 62 -6.27 0.03 -6.61
CA ASP A 62 -5.15 -0.92 -6.63
C ASP A 62 -5.62 -2.37 -6.40
N PHE A 63 -4.69 -3.34 -6.39
CA PHE A 63 -4.94 -4.75 -6.07
C PHE A 63 -3.63 -5.42 -5.64
N TRP A 64 -3.61 -6.72 -5.32
CA TRP A 64 -2.45 -7.43 -4.77
C TRP A 64 -1.13 -7.18 -5.54
N TYR A 65 -1.18 -7.02 -6.85
CA TYR A 65 0.00 -6.84 -7.73
C TYR A 65 0.72 -5.50 -7.53
N SER A 66 0.12 -4.57 -6.81
CA SER A 66 0.78 -3.36 -6.33
C SER A 66 2.07 -3.66 -5.58
N TRP A 67 2.08 -4.78 -4.89
CA TRP A 67 3.16 -5.23 -4.03
C TRP A 67 4.22 -6.09 -4.73
N ARG A 68 4.16 -6.26 -6.06
CA ARG A 68 5.03 -7.15 -6.84
C ARG A 68 6.52 -7.01 -6.51
N HIS A 69 7.02 -5.78 -6.37
CA HIS A 69 8.43 -5.51 -6.06
C HIS A 69 8.80 -5.90 -4.63
N GLN A 70 7.90 -5.63 -3.67
CA GLN A 70 8.11 -6.00 -2.27
C GLN A 70 7.95 -7.49 -2.06
N MET A 71 7.03 -8.15 -2.77
CA MET A 71 6.88 -9.60 -2.74
C MET A 71 8.14 -10.30 -3.24
N GLU A 72 8.68 -9.88 -4.38
CA GLU A 72 9.95 -10.41 -4.92
C GLU A 72 11.11 -10.18 -3.93
N GLY A 73 11.28 -8.95 -3.44
CA GLY A 73 12.42 -8.59 -2.59
C GLY A 73 12.42 -9.21 -1.19
N LEU A 74 11.24 -9.60 -0.67
CA LEU A 74 11.09 -10.16 0.68
C LEU A 74 10.95 -11.69 0.70
N SER A 75 10.59 -12.33 -0.40
CA SER A 75 10.25 -13.77 -0.49
C SER A 75 11.34 -14.71 -0.01
N GLU A 76 12.59 -14.30 -0.05
CA GLU A 76 13.73 -15.11 0.44
C GLU A 76 13.69 -15.29 1.98
N ASN A 77 13.15 -14.33 2.72
CA ASN A 77 13.24 -14.31 4.18
C ASN A 77 11.87 -14.33 4.90
N PHE A 78 10.78 -14.08 4.17
CA PHE A 78 9.44 -13.90 4.72
C PHE A 78 8.40 -14.67 3.91
N GLN A 79 7.36 -15.13 4.57
CA GLN A 79 6.12 -15.50 3.88
C GLN A 79 5.32 -14.22 3.60
N VAL A 80 5.32 -13.80 2.34
CA VAL A 80 4.65 -12.57 1.91
C VAL A 80 3.29 -12.91 1.33
N VAL A 81 2.26 -12.25 1.82
CA VAL A 81 0.85 -12.42 1.44
C VAL A 81 0.28 -11.07 1.06
N ALA A 82 0.01 -10.85 -0.22
CA ALA A 82 -0.67 -9.66 -0.72
C ALA A 82 -2.14 -10.00 -0.99
N MET A 83 -3.06 -9.34 -0.26
CA MET A 83 -4.49 -9.61 -0.40
C MET A 83 -5.13 -8.70 -1.44
N ASP A 84 -6.21 -9.17 -2.06
CA ASP A 84 -7.23 -8.30 -2.64
C ASP A 84 -8.25 -7.97 -1.55
N GLN A 85 -8.49 -6.71 -1.28
CA GLN A 85 -9.52 -6.32 -0.33
C GLN A 85 -10.91 -6.72 -0.84
N ARG A 86 -11.90 -6.94 0.05
CA ARG A 86 -13.28 -7.24 -0.38
C ARG A 86 -13.77 -6.21 -1.39
N GLY A 87 -14.48 -6.64 -2.43
CA GLY A 87 -14.94 -5.77 -3.51
C GLY A 87 -13.94 -5.56 -4.64
N TYR A 88 -12.68 -6.00 -4.48
CA TYR A 88 -11.62 -5.86 -5.46
C TYR A 88 -11.24 -7.21 -6.08
N ASN A 89 -10.94 -7.19 -7.38
CA ASN A 89 -10.40 -8.28 -8.19
C ASN A 89 -11.07 -9.64 -7.92
N LEU A 90 -10.36 -10.59 -7.30
CA LEU A 90 -10.81 -11.95 -7.08
C LEU A 90 -11.45 -12.19 -5.70
N SER A 91 -11.46 -11.21 -4.81
CA SER A 91 -12.18 -11.28 -3.54
C SER A 91 -13.69 -11.14 -3.76
N ASP A 92 -14.45 -11.73 -2.84
CA ASP A 92 -15.91 -11.59 -2.85
C ASP A 92 -16.34 -10.13 -2.74
N GLN A 93 -17.50 -9.83 -3.32
CA GLN A 93 -18.09 -8.50 -3.44
C GLN A 93 -19.48 -8.50 -2.78
N PRO A 94 -19.53 -8.57 -1.43
CA PRO A 94 -20.81 -8.62 -0.73
C PRO A 94 -21.66 -7.38 -1.03
N GLU A 95 -22.97 -7.59 -1.17
CA GLU A 95 -23.92 -6.52 -1.46
C GLU A 95 -24.08 -5.56 -0.26
N GLY A 96 -24.48 -4.33 -0.58
CA GLY A 96 -24.74 -3.28 0.40
C GLY A 96 -23.45 -2.61 0.90
N LYS A 97 -23.49 -1.29 0.97
CA LYS A 97 -22.32 -0.50 1.41
C LYS A 97 -21.91 -0.81 2.85
N GLU A 98 -22.86 -1.26 3.68
CA GLU A 98 -22.63 -1.65 5.10
C GLU A 98 -21.68 -2.82 5.23
N SER A 99 -21.60 -3.69 4.21
CA SER A 99 -20.64 -4.81 4.13
C SER A 99 -19.17 -4.36 4.04
N TYR A 100 -18.94 -3.07 3.86
CA TYR A 100 -17.63 -2.43 3.78
C TYR A 100 -17.31 -1.55 5.00
N ASN A 101 -18.06 -1.69 6.10
CA ASN A 101 -17.72 -1.05 7.37
C ASN A 101 -16.35 -1.53 7.86
N MET A 102 -15.63 -0.65 8.56
CA MET A 102 -14.25 -0.89 9.00
C MET A 102 -14.09 -2.18 9.80
N GLU A 103 -15.08 -2.56 10.60
CA GLU A 103 -15.05 -3.81 11.37
C GLU A 103 -14.89 -5.05 10.49
N TYR A 104 -15.52 -5.08 9.29
CA TYR A 104 -15.38 -6.18 8.34
C TYR A 104 -14.01 -6.16 7.65
N LEU A 105 -13.49 -4.97 7.30
CA LEU A 105 -12.18 -4.83 6.69
C LEU A 105 -11.07 -5.29 7.66
N VAL A 106 -11.18 -4.92 8.92
CA VAL A 106 -10.30 -5.39 10.00
C VAL A 106 -10.42 -6.90 10.21
N SER A 107 -11.64 -7.45 10.15
CA SER A 107 -11.83 -8.88 10.32
C SER A 107 -11.28 -9.71 9.17
N ASP A 108 -11.21 -9.18 7.93
CA ASP A 108 -10.56 -9.83 6.78
C ASP A 108 -9.07 -10.04 7.03
N VAL A 109 -8.39 -9.04 7.57
CA VAL A 109 -6.96 -9.15 7.93
C VAL A 109 -6.75 -10.21 9.02
N ALA A 110 -7.61 -10.22 10.05
CA ALA A 110 -7.54 -11.23 11.10
C ALA A 110 -7.81 -12.64 10.58
N ALA A 111 -8.72 -12.79 9.61
CA ALA A 111 -9.01 -14.08 8.97
C ALA A 111 -7.80 -14.58 8.18
N LEU A 112 -7.10 -13.72 7.44
CA LEU A 112 -5.86 -14.07 6.75
C LEU A 112 -4.78 -14.55 7.70
N ILE A 113 -4.51 -13.83 8.79
CA ILE A 113 -3.49 -14.24 9.79
C ILE A 113 -3.79 -15.65 10.30
N ARG A 114 -5.04 -15.92 10.70
CA ARG A 114 -5.46 -17.25 11.19
C ARG A 114 -5.41 -18.30 10.08
N HIS A 115 -5.74 -17.95 8.84
CA HIS A 115 -5.67 -18.86 7.69
C HIS A 115 -4.26 -19.41 7.48
N PHE A 116 -3.23 -18.56 7.70
CA PHE A 116 -1.83 -18.96 7.66
C PHE A 116 -1.33 -19.62 8.96
N GLY A 117 -2.21 -19.87 9.94
CA GLY A 117 -1.88 -20.53 11.20
C GLY A 117 -0.98 -19.71 12.12
N SER A 118 -0.99 -18.38 11.96
CA SER A 118 -0.18 -17.46 12.77
C SER A 118 -1.05 -16.74 13.80
N ASP A 119 -0.43 -16.39 14.93
CA ASP A 119 -1.05 -15.54 15.95
C ASP A 119 -0.84 -14.05 15.66
N LYS A 120 0.27 -13.71 14.99
CA LYS A 120 0.68 -12.34 14.66
C LYS A 120 1.23 -12.26 13.24
N ALA A 121 1.23 -11.06 12.67
CA ALA A 121 1.89 -10.76 11.42
C ALA A 121 2.47 -9.34 11.41
N THR A 122 3.46 -9.09 10.55
CA THR A 122 3.76 -7.74 10.08
C THR A 122 2.64 -7.28 9.16
N ILE A 123 2.03 -6.14 9.45
CA ILE A 123 0.94 -5.56 8.66
C ILE A 123 1.49 -4.40 7.86
N VAL A 124 1.36 -4.47 6.53
CA VAL A 124 1.84 -3.46 5.58
C VAL A 124 0.64 -2.92 4.82
N GLY A 125 0.39 -1.63 4.88
CA GLY A 125 -0.77 -1.03 4.20
C GLY A 125 -0.47 0.25 3.45
N HIS A 126 -1.04 0.38 2.25
CA HIS A 126 -0.96 1.57 1.42
C HIS A 126 -2.35 2.17 1.24
N ASP A 127 -2.49 3.50 1.36
CA ASP A 127 -3.74 4.26 1.15
C ASP A 127 -4.92 3.66 1.97
N TRP A 128 -6.01 3.17 1.36
CA TRP A 128 -7.08 2.46 2.08
C TRP A 128 -6.57 1.25 2.87
N GLY A 129 -5.60 0.52 2.32
CA GLY A 129 -4.92 -0.53 3.08
C GLY A 129 -4.18 0.00 4.30
N GLY A 130 -3.65 1.22 4.23
CA GLY A 130 -3.07 1.94 5.36
C GLY A 130 -4.13 2.30 6.41
N ILE A 131 -5.31 2.78 6.00
CA ILE A 131 -6.44 3.04 6.92
C ILE A 131 -6.83 1.74 7.65
N VAL A 132 -7.00 0.65 6.89
CA VAL A 132 -7.33 -0.67 7.47
C VAL A 132 -6.24 -1.12 8.43
N SER A 133 -4.96 -0.93 8.07
CA SER A 133 -3.81 -1.33 8.91
C SER A 133 -3.74 -0.55 10.23
N TRP A 134 -3.96 0.78 10.21
CA TRP A 134 -4.08 1.58 11.44
C TRP A 134 -5.23 1.07 12.32
N GLN A 135 -6.42 0.88 11.73
CA GLN A 135 -7.59 0.42 12.48
C GLN A 135 -7.42 -1.01 12.99
N PHE A 136 -6.71 -1.86 12.23
CA PHE A 136 -6.35 -3.20 12.68
C PHE A 136 -5.44 -3.14 13.91
N ALA A 137 -4.40 -2.31 13.88
CA ALA A 137 -3.48 -2.16 15.00
C ALA A 137 -4.17 -1.61 16.27
N PHE A 138 -5.12 -0.70 16.12
CA PHE A 138 -5.93 -0.22 17.27
C PHE A 138 -6.89 -1.28 17.81
N ALA A 139 -7.50 -2.09 16.96
CA ALA A 139 -8.53 -3.05 17.35
C ALA A 139 -7.96 -4.42 17.76
N ARG A 140 -6.78 -4.77 17.27
CA ARG A 140 -6.13 -6.09 17.44
C ARG A 140 -4.62 -5.98 17.66
N PRO A 141 -4.14 -5.15 18.57
CA PRO A 141 -2.70 -4.95 18.79
C PRO A 141 -1.97 -6.28 19.09
N GLU A 142 -2.67 -7.23 19.71
CA GLU A 142 -2.13 -8.57 20.01
C GLU A 142 -1.79 -9.39 18.75
N MET A 143 -2.36 -9.04 17.59
CA MET A 143 -2.10 -9.72 16.31
C MET A 143 -1.09 -8.99 15.43
N VAL A 144 -0.53 -7.85 15.88
CA VAL A 144 0.45 -7.05 15.13
C VAL A 144 1.85 -7.30 15.68
N GLU A 145 2.75 -7.80 14.82
CA GLU A 145 4.17 -7.89 15.14
C GLU A 145 4.89 -6.58 14.83
N ASN A 146 4.64 -6.02 13.66
CA ASN A 146 5.12 -4.72 13.21
C ASN A 146 4.05 -4.05 12.34
N LEU A 147 4.01 -2.73 12.35
CA LEU A 147 3.11 -1.94 11.50
C LEU A 147 3.90 -1.13 10.49
N VAL A 148 3.56 -1.27 9.20
CA VAL A 148 4.19 -0.53 8.11
C VAL A 148 3.14 0.19 7.29
N ILE A 149 3.26 1.49 7.16
CA ILE A 149 2.28 2.33 6.48
C ILE A 149 2.93 3.09 5.32
N LEU A 150 2.28 3.06 4.16
CA LEU A 150 2.73 3.76 2.97
C LEU A 150 1.67 4.78 2.53
N ASN A 151 2.10 6.02 2.33
CA ASN A 151 1.24 7.13 1.86
C ASN A 151 -0.14 7.16 2.53
N LEU A 152 -0.12 7.09 3.84
CA LEU A 152 -1.23 7.43 4.73
C LEU A 152 -0.67 7.94 6.07
N PRO A 153 -0.95 9.17 6.49
CA PRO A 153 -0.62 9.65 7.82
C PRO A 153 -1.36 8.90 8.93
N HIS A 154 -0.86 9.02 10.15
CA HIS A 154 -1.63 8.59 11.33
C HIS A 154 -3.03 9.24 11.33
N PRO A 155 -4.11 8.57 11.76
CA PRO A 155 -5.46 9.11 11.74
C PRO A 155 -5.61 10.49 12.42
N ASN A 156 -4.90 10.74 13.53
CA ASN A 156 -4.89 12.05 14.18
C ASN A 156 -4.23 13.12 13.31
N GLY A 157 -3.14 12.78 12.61
CA GLY A 157 -2.48 13.67 11.66
C GLY A 157 -3.38 13.99 10.48
N LEU A 158 -4.01 12.99 9.87
CA LEU A 158 -4.95 13.17 8.77
C LEU A 158 -6.15 14.04 9.20
N ALA A 159 -6.73 13.77 10.36
CA ALA A 159 -7.86 14.55 10.90
C ALA A 159 -7.47 16.01 11.11
N ARG A 160 -6.27 16.29 11.66
CA ARG A 160 -5.74 17.65 11.82
C ARG A 160 -5.63 18.38 10.48
N GLU A 161 -5.03 17.73 9.48
CA GLU A 161 -4.86 18.33 8.16
C GLU A 161 -6.21 18.55 7.45
N LEU A 162 -7.14 17.62 7.55
CA LEU A 162 -8.50 17.79 7.00
C LEU A 162 -9.26 18.95 7.68
N ALA A 163 -9.01 19.20 8.98
CA ALA A 163 -9.68 20.26 9.72
C ALA A 163 -9.12 21.66 9.41
N SER A 164 -7.80 21.78 9.17
CA SER A 164 -7.11 23.07 9.20
C SER A 164 -6.18 23.38 8.02
N ASN A 165 -5.87 22.41 7.16
CA ASN A 165 -4.97 22.59 6.02
C ASN A 165 -5.77 22.70 4.72
N SER A 166 -5.76 23.90 4.08
CA SER A 166 -6.46 24.15 2.82
C SER A 166 -6.01 23.24 1.69
N ASP A 167 -4.72 22.93 1.62
CA ASP A 167 -4.17 22.08 0.56
C ASP A 167 -4.66 20.64 0.73
N GLN A 168 -4.69 20.11 1.97
CA GLN A 168 -5.28 18.79 2.22
C GLN A 168 -6.78 18.75 1.94
N GLN A 169 -7.50 19.84 2.26
CA GLN A 169 -8.93 19.93 1.96
C GLN A 169 -9.20 19.94 0.45
N GLU A 170 -8.35 20.61 -0.34
CA GLU A 170 -8.43 20.61 -1.81
C GLU A 170 -8.06 19.22 -2.35
N ASN A 171 -6.95 18.64 -1.92
CA ASN A 171 -6.51 17.30 -2.28
C ASN A 171 -7.58 16.24 -2.01
N SER A 172 -8.37 16.41 -0.95
CA SER A 172 -9.47 15.49 -0.57
C SER A 172 -10.80 15.77 -1.30
N ALA A 173 -10.85 16.67 -2.28
CA ALA A 173 -12.09 16.99 -3.00
C ALA A 173 -12.68 15.77 -3.73
N TYR A 174 -11.82 14.89 -4.24
CA TYR A 174 -12.26 13.64 -4.89
C TYR A 174 -13.03 12.75 -3.91
N ALA A 175 -12.57 12.62 -2.66
CA ALA A 175 -13.21 11.79 -1.66
C ALA A 175 -14.64 12.27 -1.36
N ARG A 176 -14.86 13.59 -1.31
CA ARG A 176 -16.22 14.17 -1.16
C ARG A 176 -17.13 13.81 -2.34
N ARG A 177 -16.60 13.83 -3.58
CA ARG A 177 -17.36 13.36 -4.77
C ARG A 177 -17.71 11.88 -4.67
N PHE A 178 -16.75 11.03 -4.27
CA PHE A 178 -16.98 9.59 -4.10
C PHE A 178 -18.03 9.29 -3.04
N ILE A 179 -18.04 10.06 -1.95
CA ILE A 179 -19.04 9.93 -0.89
C ILE A 179 -20.45 10.27 -1.38
N ALA A 180 -20.57 11.34 -2.18
CA ALA A 180 -21.86 11.87 -2.62
C ALA A 180 -22.40 11.18 -3.89
N GLY A 181 -21.51 10.65 -4.72
CA GLY A 181 -21.81 10.16 -6.07
C GLY A 181 -21.95 8.65 -6.19
N SER A 182 -22.09 8.21 -7.45
CA SER A 182 -22.08 6.82 -7.86
C SER A 182 -20.97 6.56 -8.90
N ALA A 183 -20.60 5.29 -9.10
CA ALA A 183 -19.54 4.92 -10.04
C ALA A 183 -19.88 5.29 -11.50
N THR A 184 -21.14 5.43 -11.83
CA THR A 184 -21.64 5.78 -13.18
C THR A 184 -21.78 7.27 -13.43
N ASP A 185 -21.55 8.10 -12.41
CA ASP A 185 -21.68 9.56 -12.57
C ASP A 185 -20.61 10.08 -13.55
N PRO A 186 -20.97 10.99 -14.47
CA PRO A 186 -20.08 11.42 -15.56
C PRO A 186 -18.83 12.17 -15.08
N ASP A 187 -18.82 12.69 -13.86
CA ASP A 187 -17.71 13.45 -13.29
C ASP A 187 -17.11 12.82 -12.03
N ILE A 188 -17.39 11.52 -11.78
CA ILE A 188 -16.94 10.88 -10.55
C ILE A 188 -15.41 10.74 -10.49
N LEU A 189 -14.77 10.44 -11.63
CA LEU A 189 -13.32 10.25 -11.71
C LEU A 189 -12.74 11.04 -12.90
N PHE A 190 -11.97 12.10 -12.63
CA PHE A 190 -11.23 12.89 -13.63
C PHE A 190 -12.06 13.28 -14.88
N GLY A 191 -13.34 13.62 -14.70
CA GLY A 191 -14.24 14.03 -15.78
C GLY A 191 -14.86 12.85 -16.55
N GLY A 192 -14.97 11.68 -15.95
CA GLY A 192 -15.63 10.50 -16.51
C GLY A 192 -16.17 9.56 -15.46
N PRO A 193 -16.98 8.56 -15.85
CA PRO A 193 -17.41 7.49 -14.97
C PRO A 193 -16.23 6.57 -14.63
N MET A 194 -16.37 5.81 -13.53
CA MET A 194 -15.42 4.75 -13.20
C MET A 194 -15.52 3.61 -14.19
N ASN A 195 -14.39 3.20 -14.73
CA ASN A 195 -14.23 1.99 -15.51
C ASN A 195 -12.77 1.49 -15.38
N SER A 196 -12.49 0.27 -15.81
CA SER A 196 -11.17 -0.34 -15.67
C SER A 196 -10.06 0.45 -16.35
N GLN A 197 -10.34 1.11 -17.48
CA GLN A 197 -9.36 1.95 -18.18
C GLN A 197 -9.09 3.25 -17.42
N SER A 198 -10.14 3.92 -16.94
CA SER A 198 -9.99 5.18 -16.18
C SER A 198 -9.34 4.97 -14.81
N LEU A 199 -9.52 3.81 -14.18
CA LEU A 199 -8.87 3.46 -12.92
C LEU A 199 -7.40 3.03 -13.09
N SER A 200 -6.99 2.57 -14.27
CA SER A 200 -5.62 2.11 -14.54
C SER A 200 -4.74 3.13 -15.30
N PHE A 201 -5.26 4.34 -15.60
CA PHE A 201 -4.55 5.32 -16.45
C PHE A 201 -3.17 5.73 -15.89
N TRP A 202 -3.02 5.75 -14.57
CA TRP A 202 -1.81 6.15 -13.86
C TRP A 202 -0.69 5.12 -13.92
N VAL A 203 -0.99 3.86 -14.27
CA VAL A 203 0.01 2.79 -14.38
C VAL A 203 0.80 3.01 -15.68
N SER A 204 2.09 3.36 -15.55
CA SER A 204 2.94 3.71 -16.68
C SER A 204 3.42 2.50 -17.49
N ASP A 205 3.71 1.38 -16.82
CA ASP A 205 4.13 0.14 -17.50
C ASP A 205 2.94 -0.51 -18.24
N PRO A 206 3.00 -0.68 -19.57
CA PRO A 206 1.89 -1.25 -20.33
C PRO A 206 1.51 -2.67 -19.90
N LYS A 207 2.48 -3.53 -19.58
CA LYS A 207 2.23 -4.92 -19.15
C LYS A 207 1.56 -4.96 -17.79
N ALA A 208 2.00 -4.13 -16.85
CA ALA A 208 1.32 -3.98 -15.57
C ALA A 208 -0.09 -3.44 -15.78
N ARG A 209 -0.26 -2.41 -16.63
CA ARG A 209 -1.58 -1.81 -16.91
C ARG A 209 -2.60 -2.83 -17.42
N GLU A 210 -2.21 -3.77 -18.29
CA GLU A 210 -3.10 -4.85 -18.74
C GLU A 210 -3.62 -5.70 -17.57
N LYS A 211 -2.77 -5.98 -16.58
CA LYS A 211 -3.15 -6.70 -15.37
C LYS A 211 -4.12 -5.89 -14.50
N TYR A 212 -3.88 -4.58 -14.37
CA TYR A 212 -4.75 -3.66 -13.65
C TYR A 212 -6.13 -3.56 -14.30
N VAL A 213 -6.19 -3.41 -15.62
CA VAL A 213 -7.47 -3.40 -16.36
C VAL A 213 -8.27 -4.68 -16.08
N LYS A 214 -7.62 -5.84 -16.17
CA LYS A 214 -8.26 -7.13 -15.89
C LYS A 214 -8.74 -7.25 -14.44
N ALA A 215 -7.93 -6.77 -13.48
CA ALA A 215 -8.32 -6.79 -12.07
C ALA A 215 -9.53 -5.89 -11.80
N PHE A 216 -9.58 -4.70 -12.43
CA PHE A 216 -10.72 -3.79 -12.27
C PHE A 216 -11.96 -4.25 -13.05
N ASP A 217 -11.82 -4.99 -14.15
CA ASP A 217 -12.96 -5.66 -14.81
C ASP A 217 -13.62 -6.72 -13.91
N ASN A 218 -12.86 -7.30 -12.99
CA ASN A 218 -13.35 -8.24 -11.98
C ASN A 218 -13.89 -7.56 -10.72
N SER A 219 -13.69 -6.26 -10.55
CA SER A 219 -13.97 -5.53 -9.30
C SER A 219 -15.35 -4.86 -9.32
N SER A 220 -15.87 -4.54 -8.14
CA SER A 220 -17.07 -3.70 -7.98
C SER A 220 -16.69 -2.26 -7.72
N PHE A 221 -17.01 -1.35 -8.64
CA PHE A 221 -16.76 0.08 -8.45
C PHE A 221 -17.64 0.68 -7.35
N ASP A 222 -18.87 0.16 -7.16
CA ASP A 222 -19.72 0.55 -6.04
C ASP A 222 -19.15 0.10 -4.70
N ALA A 223 -18.52 -1.07 -4.64
CA ALA A 223 -17.76 -1.53 -3.48
C ALA A 223 -16.58 -0.60 -3.19
N MET A 224 -15.80 -0.21 -4.20
CA MET A 224 -14.71 0.76 -4.04
C MET A 224 -15.20 2.08 -3.45
N LEU A 225 -16.33 2.60 -3.92
CA LEU A 225 -16.95 3.81 -3.37
C LEU A 225 -17.51 3.59 -1.96
N ALA A 226 -17.90 2.36 -1.61
CA ALA A 226 -18.43 2.05 -0.28
C ALA A 226 -17.37 2.26 0.82
N TYR A 227 -16.09 2.04 0.55
CA TYR A 227 -15.00 2.39 1.47
C TYR A 227 -15.07 3.86 1.89
N TYR A 228 -15.20 4.76 0.93
CA TYR A 228 -15.32 6.20 1.17
C TYR A 228 -16.64 6.57 1.84
N LYS A 229 -17.76 5.98 1.38
CA LYS A 229 -19.10 6.27 1.92
C LYS A 229 -19.23 5.86 3.39
N GLN A 230 -18.59 4.77 3.79
CA GLN A 230 -18.70 4.23 5.14
C GLN A 230 -17.62 4.77 6.09
N ASN A 231 -16.37 4.87 5.62
CA ASN A 231 -15.24 4.98 6.54
C ASN A 231 -14.40 6.26 6.39
N TYR A 232 -14.58 7.04 5.30
CA TYR A 232 -13.77 8.25 5.13
C TYR A 232 -14.05 9.27 6.24
N PRO A 233 -13.02 9.88 6.89
CA PRO A 233 -13.21 10.79 8.00
C PRO A 233 -14.12 11.98 7.65
N ARG A 234 -15.14 12.21 8.47
CA ARG A 234 -16.06 13.36 8.37
C ARG A 234 -15.54 14.48 9.26
N VAL A 235 -14.48 15.16 8.80
CA VAL A 235 -13.80 16.22 9.54
C VAL A 235 -14.15 17.58 8.94
N SER A 236 -14.42 18.54 9.82
CA SER A 236 -14.58 19.96 9.48
C SER A 236 -14.09 20.81 10.65
N GLU A 237 -13.94 22.12 10.43
CA GLU A 237 -13.58 23.03 11.51
C GLU A 237 -14.59 22.91 12.68
N GLY A 238 -14.08 22.70 13.88
CA GLY A 238 -14.90 22.50 15.08
C GLY A 238 -15.57 21.13 15.21
N ASN A 239 -15.39 20.23 14.24
CA ASN A 239 -15.91 18.85 14.30
C ASN A 239 -14.80 17.87 13.88
N THR A 240 -13.95 17.51 14.85
CA THR A 240 -12.93 16.47 14.67
C THR A 240 -13.32 15.20 15.43
N PRO A 241 -13.04 14.01 14.90
CA PRO A 241 -13.27 12.77 15.62
C PRO A 241 -12.42 12.74 16.92
N PRO A 242 -12.82 11.92 17.90
CA PRO A 242 -11.95 11.64 19.04
C PRO A 242 -10.57 11.18 18.56
N PRO A 243 -9.49 11.50 19.32
CA PRO A 243 -8.15 11.00 18.99
C PRO A 243 -8.14 9.47 18.91
N ALA A 244 -7.39 8.94 17.95
CA ALA A 244 -7.12 7.52 17.89
C ALA A 244 -6.37 7.05 19.16
N PRO A 245 -6.53 5.79 19.57
CA PRO A 245 -5.80 5.23 20.70
C PRO A 245 -4.28 5.32 20.53
N GLN A 246 -3.55 5.38 21.63
CA GLN A 246 -2.09 5.23 21.65
C GLN A 246 -1.73 3.83 21.17
N LEU A 247 -0.67 3.71 20.37
CA LEU A 247 -0.10 2.43 19.93
C LEU A 247 1.17 2.11 20.73
N ASP A 248 1.49 0.83 20.79
CA ASP A 248 2.76 0.32 21.30
C ASP A 248 3.23 -0.83 20.40
N VAL A 249 3.52 -0.51 19.14
CA VAL A 249 4.02 -1.46 18.14
C VAL A 249 5.14 -0.81 17.32
N PRO A 250 6.20 -1.54 16.91
CA PRO A 250 7.21 -1.01 16.02
C PRO A 250 6.57 -0.50 14.73
N LEU A 251 6.84 0.77 14.39
CA LEU A 251 6.19 1.48 13.29
C LEU A 251 7.20 1.96 12.24
N LEU A 252 6.93 1.62 10.98
CA LEU A 252 7.65 2.16 9.82
C LEU A 252 6.66 2.88 8.89
N VAL A 253 6.94 4.14 8.58
CA VAL A 253 6.10 4.94 7.66
C VAL A 253 6.91 5.36 6.46
N PHE A 254 6.42 5.08 5.25
CA PHE A 254 6.94 5.64 4.00
C PHE A 254 5.98 6.70 3.46
N HIS A 255 6.53 7.78 2.89
CA HIS A 255 5.70 8.80 2.27
C HIS A 255 6.38 9.43 1.06
N GLY A 256 5.70 9.42 -0.09
CA GLY A 256 6.11 10.15 -1.28
C GLY A 256 5.78 11.64 -1.14
N LEU A 257 6.79 12.52 -1.19
CA LEU A 257 6.59 13.95 -0.94
C LEU A 257 5.85 14.69 -2.08
N ARG A 258 5.63 14.01 -3.21
CA ARG A 258 4.80 14.52 -4.32
C ARG A 258 3.37 13.99 -4.29
N ASP A 259 2.95 13.37 -3.19
CA ASP A 259 1.58 12.89 -3.02
C ASP A 259 0.57 14.03 -3.14
N THR A 260 -0.34 13.93 -4.10
CA THR A 260 -1.39 14.92 -4.36
C THR A 260 -2.73 14.56 -3.70
N ALA A 261 -2.81 13.43 -2.99
CA ALA A 261 -3.97 13.02 -2.23
C ALA A 261 -3.79 13.29 -0.72
N LEU A 262 -2.59 13.02 -0.20
CA LEU A 262 -2.30 13.06 1.24
C LEU A 262 -1.08 13.94 1.50
N HIS A 263 -1.32 15.09 2.13
CA HIS A 263 -0.29 16.09 2.40
C HIS A 263 0.70 15.60 3.47
N SER A 264 2.01 15.75 3.21
CA SER A 264 3.08 15.26 4.08
C SER A 264 3.08 15.86 5.50
N ASN A 265 2.45 17.03 5.72
CA ASN A 265 2.29 17.59 7.06
C ASN A 265 1.53 16.65 8.02
N GLY A 266 0.68 15.76 7.48
CA GLY A 266 0.01 14.74 8.28
C GLY A 266 0.94 13.80 9.03
N LEU A 267 2.21 13.70 8.61
CA LEU A 267 3.25 12.91 9.29
C LEU A 267 3.74 13.55 10.59
N ASN A 268 3.59 14.87 10.73
CA ASN A 268 4.05 15.56 11.93
C ASN A 268 3.35 15.01 13.18
N ASN A 269 4.12 14.79 14.22
CA ASN A 269 3.68 14.24 15.49
C ASN A 269 3.28 12.75 15.47
N THR A 270 3.55 12.00 14.41
CA THR A 270 3.28 10.54 14.38
C THR A 270 3.93 9.84 15.58
N TRP A 271 5.13 10.27 15.99
CA TRP A 271 5.86 9.73 17.15
C TRP A 271 5.20 10.04 18.51
N ASP A 272 4.29 11.01 18.59
CA ASP A 272 3.58 11.34 19.83
C ASP A 272 2.40 10.36 20.08
N TRP A 273 2.02 9.56 19.09
CA TRP A 273 0.89 8.65 19.12
C TRP A 273 1.28 7.17 19.11
N ASN A 274 2.58 6.90 19.29
CA ASN A 274 3.10 5.54 19.37
C ASN A 274 4.18 5.47 20.47
N ASP A 275 4.02 4.57 21.42
CA ASP A 275 4.95 4.40 22.56
C ASP A 275 6.18 3.54 22.18
N SER A 276 6.10 2.82 21.05
CA SER A 276 7.23 2.06 20.50
C SER A 276 8.06 2.87 19.50
N ASP A 277 9.14 2.28 18.97
CA ASP A 277 10.00 2.94 18.00
C ASP A 277 9.25 3.27 16.71
N THR A 278 9.49 4.48 16.22
CA THR A 278 8.88 4.99 15.00
C THR A 278 9.95 5.43 14.01
N THR A 279 9.92 4.84 12.80
CA THR A 279 10.80 5.20 11.69
C THR A 279 9.95 5.85 10.59
N ILE A 280 10.36 7.01 10.10
CA ILE A 280 9.70 7.69 8.96
C ILE A 280 10.70 7.86 7.84
N VAL A 281 10.32 7.42 6.64
CA VAL A 281 11.11 7.51 5.41
C VAL A 281 10.34 8.33 4.39
N SER A 282 10.90 9.46 3.99
CA SER A 282 10.37 10.29 2.93
C SER A 282 11.05 10.01 1.60
N ALA A 283 10.26 9.89 0.52
CA ALA A 283 10.75 9.75 -0.84
C ALA A 283 10.47 11.04 -1.64
N PRO A 284 11.48 11.91 -1.88
CA PRO A 284 11.27 13.26 -2.43
C PRO A 284 10.63 13.27 -3.82
N ASP A 285 10.93 12.26 -4.62
CA ASP A 285 10.50 12.18 -6.02
C ASP A 285 9.31 11.25 -6.27
N ALA A 286 8.84 10.53 -5.24
CA ALA A 286 7.70 9.64 -5.31
C ALA A 286 6.38 10.39 -5.06
N ASN A 287 5.33 9.91 -5.73
CA ASN A 287 3.95 10.36 -5.57
C ASN A 287 3.19 9.45 -4.60
N HIS A 288 1.90 9.32 -4.78
CA HIS A 288 0.98 8.55 -3.94
C HIS A 288 1.32 7.05 -3.88
N PHE A 289 1.73 6.45 -4.97
CA PHE A 289 2.05 5.00 -5.04
C PHE A 289 3.53 4.74 -4.73
N VAL A 290 4.00 5.15 -3.53
CA VAL A 290 5.43 5.11 -3.16
C VAL A 290 6.04 3.70 -3.26
N GLN A 291 5.27 2.62 -3.05
CA GLN A 291 5.70 1.23 -3.20
C GLN A 291 6.06 0.86 -4.64
N GLN A 292 5.59 1.65 -5.61
CA GLN A 292 5.87 1.49 -7.04
C GLN A 292 6.83 2.58 -7.54
N ASP A 293 6.61 3.85 -7.16
CA ASP A 293 7.40 4.99 -7.61
C ASP A 293 8.83 4.96 -7.06
N ALA A 294 9.02 4.44 -5.84
CA ALA A 294 10.29 4.28 -5.16
C ALA A 294 10.52 2.82 -4.72
N ALA A 295 10.23 1.87 -5.61
CA ALA A 295 10.20 0.45 -5.29
C ALA A 295 11.48 -0.06 -4.60
N ASP A 296 12.65 0.31 -5.10
CA ASP A 296 13.94 -0.10 -4.53
C ASP A 296 14.15 0.46 -3.12
N LEU A 297 13.83 1.74 -2.90
CA LEU A 297 13.92 2.37 -1.58
C LEU A 297 13.01 1.67 -0.59
N VAL A 298 11.74 1.47 -0.96
CA VAL A 298 10.74 0.83 -0.09
C VAL A 298 11.14 -0.61 0.21
N THR A 299 11.47 -1.40 -0.82
CA THR A 299 11.79 -2.82 -0.67
C THR A 299 13.05 -3.03 0.17
N THR A 300 14.12 -2.30 -0.13
CA THR A 300 15.40 -2.44 0.58
C THR A 300 15.28 -2.01 2.03
N THR A 301 14.63 -0.87 2.28
CA THR A 301 14.44 -0.37 3.64
C THR A 301 13.54 -1.28 4.46
N LEU A 302 12.43 -1.74 3.88
CA LEU A 302 11.49 -2.65 4.53
C LEU A 302 12.19 -3.98 4.89
N LYS A 303 12.93 -4.58 3.94
CA LYS A 303 13.69 -5.82 4.18
C LYS A 303 14.69 -5.65 5.32
N TRP A 304 15.52 -4.60 5.28
CA TRP A 304 16.49 -4.30 6.33
C TRP A 304 15.81 -4.08 7.68
N TRP A 305 14.75 -3.27 7.70
CA TRP A 305 14.03 -2.91 8.92
C TRP A 305 13.39 -4.13 9.58
N LEU A 306 12.79 -5.04 8.81
CA LEU A 306 12.21 -6.28 9.30
C LEU A 306 13.28 -7.28 9.78
N LEU A 307 14.38 -7.45 9.04
CA LEU A 307 15.47 -8.36 9.43
C LEU A 307 16.17 -7.90 10.71
N SER A 308 16.25 -6.60 10.97
CA SER A 308 16.85 -6.07 12.21
C SER A 308 16.01 -6.32 13.47
N ARG A 309 14.80 -6.87 13.34
CA ARG A 309 13.83 -7.16 14.41
C ARG A 309 13.58 -8.67 14.64
N GLN A 310 14.25 -9.51 13.89
CA GLN A 310 14.29 -10.94 14.11
C GLN A 310 15.40 -11.30 15.12
#